data_c33fd5de0fc9e104126652ce4afeee37
#
_entry.id   c33fd5de0fc9e104126652ce4afeee37
#
_cell.length_a   1.000
_cell.length_b   1.000
_cell.length_c   1.000
_cell.angle_alpha   90.00
_cell.angle_beta   90.00
_cell.angle_gamma   90.00
#
_symmetry.space_group_name_H-M   'P 1'
#
loop_
_entity.id
_entity.type
_entity.pdbx_description
1 polymer ?
#
loop_
_entity_poly.entity_id
_entity_poly.type
_entity_poly.pdbx_seq_one_letter_code
_entity_poly.pdbx_strand_id
1 'polypeptide(L)'
;SSITAGKTDVKKTDTNAVSTRNNASNVSEDIDTLNKSDLWKQKEIKAEDGSKTKEYDKDVIYKAVSSYVKDYNLLVDSAGNSESSSVLRTASSMVNYTKANKSVLASMGISIGADNKLSIDEKTFKGSSMAAVKSAFTGAGSYGKSVQASASMIYGSAAAQVAKQSGTGLYSSGASYSYVNGSIYNSYF
;
A
#
# COMPACT_ATOMS: atom_id res chain seq x y z
N SER A 1 -7.59 38.17 11.65
CA SER A 1 -7.07 36.89 12.19
C SER A 1 -7.78 35.64 11.61
N SER A 2 -9.06 35.75 11.21
CA SER A 2 -9.82 34.61 10.62
C SER A 2 -9.29 34.17 9.24
N ILE A 3 -8.73 35.07 8.44
CA ILE A 3 -8.21 34.80 7.12
C ILE A 3 -6.92 33.97 7.18
N THR A 4 -6.13 34.15 8.23
CA THR A 4 -4.87 33.42 8.42
C THR A 4 -5.11 31.98 8.86
N ALA A 5 -6.12 31.76 9.68
CA ALA A 5 -6.50 30.40 10.10
C ALA A 5 -7.01 29.55 8.93
N GLY A 6 -7.83 30.15 8.05
CA GLY A 6 -8.32 29.45 6.84
C GLY A 6 -7.23 29.03 5.88
N LYS A 7 -6.21 29.85 5.68
CA LYS A 7 -5.06 29.52 4.83
C LYS A 7 -4.22 28.36 5.40
N THR A 8 -4.09 28.30 6.73
CA THR A 8 -3.32 27.23 7.39
C THR A 8 -4.03 25.88 7.26
N ASP A 9 -5.35 25.87 7.41
CA ASP A 9 -6.15 24.66 7.32
C ASP A 9 -6.17 24.10 5.90
N VAL A 10 -6.33 24.94 4.87
CA VAL A 10 -6.27 24.54 3.47
C VAL A 10 -4.91 23.92 3.13
N LYS A 11 -3.81 24.50 3.59
CA LYS A 11 -2.46 23.99 3.34
C LYS A 11 -2.23 22.64 4.04
N LYS A 12 -2.76 22.44 5.24
CA LYS A 12 -2.68 21.18 5.98
C LYS A 12 -3.45 20.08 5.27
N THR A 13 -4.64 20.35 4.81
CA THR A 13 -5.49 19.41 4.05
C THR A 13 -4.82 19.02 2.73
N ASP A 14 -4.25 19.96 2.02
CA ASP A 14 -3.51 19.75 0.77
C ASP A 14 -2.32 18.80 0.99
N THR A 15 -1.54 19.04 2.05
CA THR A 15 -0.39 18.20 2.41
C THR A 15 -0.84 16.78 2.75
N ASN A 16 -1.94 16.61 3.48
CA ASN A 16 -2.49 15.29 3.80
C ASN A 16 -2.94 14.54 2.55
N ALA A 17 -3.64 15.20 1.65
CA ALA A 17 -4.10 14.58 0.41
C ALA A 17 -2.93 14.13 -0.48
N VAL A 18 -1.88 14.94 -0.60
CA VAL A 18 -0.65 14.59 -1.33
C VAL A 18 0.04 13.40 -0.68
N SER A 19 0.19 13.40 0.64
CA SER A 19 0.80 12.28 1.37
C SER A 19 0.00 11.00 1.21
N THR A 20 -1.31 11.06 1.33
CA THR A 20 -2.20 9.91 1.17
C THR A 20 -2.10 9.33 -0.24
N ARG A 21 -2.13 10.18 -1.26
CA ARG A 21 -1.95 9.76 -2.64
C ARG A 21 -0.61 9.03 -2.83
N ASN A 22 0.47 9.61 -2.36
CA ASN A 22 1.81 9.05 -2.50
C ASN A 22 1.96 7.74 -1.73
N ASN A 23 1.44 7.67 -0.51
CA ASN A 23 1.46 6.46 0.31
C ASN A 23 0.65 5.34 -0.33
N ALA A 24 -0.50 5.65 -0.91
CA ALA A 24 -1.30 4.67 -1.64
C ALA A 24 -0.57 4.13 -2.87
N SER A 25 0.12 4.99 -3.61
CA SER A 25 0.96 4.60 -4.74
C SER A 25 2.08 3.65 -4.29
N ASN A 26 2.75 3.96 -3.19
CA ASN A 26 3.83 3.14 -2.65
C ASN A 26 3.35 1.75 -2.23
N VAL A 27 2.20 1.65 -1.58
CA VAL A 27 1.59 0.35 -1.24
C VAL A 27 1.31 -0.45 -2.51
N SER A 28 0.74 0.18 -3.52
CA SER A 28 0.46 -0.48 -4.80
C SER A 28 1.74 -1.00 -5.47
N GLU A 29 2.80 -0.21 -5.48
CA GLU A 29 4.11 -0.60 -6.03
C GLU A 29 4.74 -1.75 -5.25
N ASP A 30 4.59 -1.77 -3.92
CA ASP A 30 5.08 -2.86 -3.09
C ASP A 30 4.39 -4.18 -3.43
N ILE A 31 3.09 -4.16 -3.66
CA ILE A 31 2.34 -5.35 -4.10
C ILE A 31 2.77 -5.77 -5.50
N ASP A 32 3.02 -4.83 -6.40
CA ASP A 32 3.58 -5.15 -7.72
C ASP A 32 4.94 -5.83 -7.60
N THR A 33 5.80 -5.35 -6.72
CA THR A 33 7.11 -5.97 -6.44
C THR A 33 6.94 -7.39 -5.92
N LEU A 34 6.00 -7.60 -4.99
CA LEU A 34 5.69 -8.91 -4.42
C LEU A 34 5.09 -9.87 -5.46
N ASN A 35 4.55 -9.36 -6.57
CA ASN A 35 4.00 -10.17 -7.66
C ASN A 35 4.99 -10.43 -8.80
N LYS A 36 6.21 -9.89 -8.73
CA LYS A 36 7.25 -10.20 -9.72
C LYS A 36 7.75 -11.63 -9.54
N SER A 37 7.77 -12.40 -10.63
CA SER A 37 8.21 -13.78 -10.61
C SER A 37 9.65 -13.96 -10.11
N ASP A 38 10.51 -12.99 -10.39
CA ASP A 38 11.91 -13.04 -9.99
C ASP A 38 12.11 -13.09 -8.47
N LEU A 39 11.21 -12.47 -7.71
CA LEU A 39 11.27 -12.48 -6.24
C LEU A 39 11.14 -13.90 -5.67
N TRP A 40 10.40 -14.77 -6.37
CA TRP A 40 10.06 -16.12 -5.88
C TRP A 40 10.88 -17.20 -6.55
N LYS A 41 11.96 -16.86 -7.23
CA LYS A 41 12.88 -17.84 -7.77
C LYS A 41 13.59 -18.57 -6.64
N GLN A 42 13.62 -19.89 -6.74
CA GLN A 42 14.34 -20.74 -5.81
C GLN A 42 15.74 -21.00 -6.32
N LYS A 43 16.72 -20.95 -5.42
CA LYS A 43 18.10 -21.34 -5.70
C LYS A 43 18.29 -22.80 -5.33
N GLU A 44 19.02 -23.52 -6.18
CA GLU A 44 19.44 -24.88 -5.88
C GLU A 44 20.64 -24.84 -4.93
N ILE A 45 20.49 -25.51 -3.79
CA ILE A 45 21.56 -25.65 -2.79
C ILE A 45 21.98 -27.11 -2.76
N LYS A 46 23.29 -27.33 -2.97
CA LYS A 46 23.91 -28.66 -2.91
C LYS A 46 24.49 -28.89 -1.52
N ALA A 47 24.00 -29.92 -0.82
CA ALA A 47 24.52 -30.29 0.49
C ALA A 47 25.82 -31.11 0.35
N GLU A 48 26.57 -31.25 1.45
CA GLU A 48 27.83 -32.01 1.49
C GLU A 48 27.65 -33.49 1.11
N ASP A 49 26.47 -34.06 1.38
CA ASP A 49 26.10 -35.43 1.01
C ASP A 49 25.72 -35.59 -0.45
N GLY A 50 25.78 -34.53 -1.26
CA GLY A 50 25.41 -34.53 -2.68
C GLY A 50 23.91 -34.30 -2.93
N SER A 51 23.08 -34.23 -1.90
CA SER A 51 21.65 -33.91 -2.05
C SER A 51 21.45 -32.46 -2.49
N LYS A 52 20.38 -32.23 -3.26
CA LYS A 52 20.04 -30.90 -3.77
C LYS A 52 18.69 -30.48 -3.22
N THR A 53 18.63 -29.26 -2.65
CA THR A 53 17.40 -28.63 -2.21
C THR A 53 17.20 -27.32 -2.95
N LYS A 54 15.93 -26.91 -3.08
CA LYS A 54 15.60 -25.61 -3.66
C LYS A 54 15.08 -24.70 -2.53
N GLU A 55 15.65 -23.52 -2.42
CA GLU A 55 15.29 -22.58 -1.36
C GLU A 55 14.99 -21.20 -1.94
N TYR A 56 14.01 -20.53 -1.33
CA TYR A 56 13.71 -19.12 -1.58
C TYR A 56 14.79 -18.24 -0.95
N ASP A 57 15.02 -17.08 -1.55
CA ASP A 57 15.84 -16.01 -0.95
C ASP A 57 15.01 -15.26 0.09
N LYS A 58 15.07 -15.74 1.33
CA LYS A 58 14.27 -15.20 2.44
C LYS A 58 14.61 -13.75 2.78
N ASP A 59 15.86 -13.34 2.59
CA ASP A 59 16.30 -11.98 2.88
C ASP A 59 15.67 -10.97 1.92
N VAL A 60 15.64 -11.30 0.63
CA VAL A 60 15.02 -10.46 -0.40
C VAL A 60 13.50 -10.38 -0.21
N ILE A 61 12.87 -11.52 0.08
CA ILE A 61 11.43 -11.57 0.34
C ILE A 61 11.08 -10.79 1.61
N TYR A 62 11.86 -10.94 2.67
CA TYR A 62 11.67 -10.17 3.90
C TYR A 62 11.76 -8.66 3.65
N LYS A 63 12.73 -8.21 2.87
CA LYS A 63 12.86 -6.79 2.48
C LYS A 63 11.61 -6.29 1.76
N ALA A 64 11.10 -7.06 0.82
CA ALA A 64 9.91 -6.67 0.05
C ALA A 64 8.66 -6.59 0.94
N VAL A 65 8.46 -7.56 1.83
CA VAL A 65 7.33 -7.56 2.78
C VAL A 65 7.49 -6.45 3.82
N SER A 66 8.71 -6.18 4.28
CA SER A 66 8.99 -5.08 5.22
C SER A 66 8.68 -3.72 4.61
N SER A 67 8.99 -3.51 3.34
CA SER A 67 8.61 -2.29 2.61
C SER A 67 7.10 -2.13 2.57
N TYR A 68 6.39 -3.21 2.28
CA TYR A 68 4.93 -3.23 2.30
C TYR A 68 4.39 -2.85 3.68
N VAL A 69 4.89 -3.45 4.76
CA VAL A 69 4.47 -3.15 6.14
C VAL A 69 4.67 -1.67 6.45
N LYS A 70 5.83 -1.13 6.12
CA LYS A 70 6.15 0.30 6.34
C LYS A 70 5.17 1.20 5.58
N ASP A 71 4.98 0.95 4.30
CA ASP A 71 4.15 1.81 3.44
C ASP A 71 2.67 1.65 3.76
N TYR A 72 2.22 0.44 4.13
CA TYR A 72 0.88 0.20 4.67
C TYR A 72 0.61 1.08 5.90
N ASN A 73 1.57 1.12 6.84
CA ASN A 73 1.43 1.92 8.06
C ASN A 73 1.37 3.42 7.78
N LEU A 74 2.18 3.90 6.84
CA LEU A 74 2.11 5.29 6.41
C LEU A 74 0.76 5.63 5.77
N LEU A 75 0.21 4.72 4.98
CA LEU A 75 -1.11 4.89 4.38
C LEU A 75 -2.21 4.90 5.44
N VAL A 76 -2.17 4.01 6.41
CA VAL A 76 -3.13 3.98 7.52
C VAL A 76 -3.13 5.32 8.27
N ASP A 77 -1.94 5.85 8.55
CA ASP A 77 -1.82 7.14 9.25
C ASP A 77 -2.39 8.30 8.42
N SER A 78 -1.95 8.46 7.18
CA SER A 78 -2.37 9.60 6.36
C SER A 78 -3.84 9.50 5.97
N ALA A 79 -4.32 8.33 5.59
CA ALA A 79 -5.72 8.12 5.24
C ALA A 79 -6.66 8.31 6.44
N GLY A 80 -6.22 7.90 7.63
CA GLY A 80 -6.98 8.09 8.87
C GLY A 80 -7.17 9.56 9.25
N ASN A 81 -6.32 10.44 8.77
CA ASN A 81 -6.39 11.89 8.97
C ASN A 81 -7.00 12.63 7.77
N SER A 82 -7.53 11.91 6.80
CA SER A 82 -8.11 12.52 5.61
C SER A 82 -9.45 13.21 5.92
N GLU A 83 -9.72 14.31 5.24
CA GLU A 83 -11.02 14.97 5.24
C GLU A 83 -11.98 14.39 4.19
N SER A 84 -11.48 13.54 3.30
CA SER A 84 -12.28 12.86 2.28
C SER A 84 -13.01 11.67 2.90
N SER A 85 -14.33 11.69 2.86
CA SER A 85 -15.14 10.56 3.32
C SER A 85 -14.89 9.30 2.48
N SER A 86 -14.59 9.45 1.21
CA SER A 86 -14.24 8.34 0.31
C SER A 86 -12.93 7.68 0.73
N VAL A 87 -11.89 8.46 1.03
CA VAL A 87 -10.62 7.96 1.56
C VAL A 87 -10.83 7.22 2.87
N LEU A 88 -11.55 7.83 3.82
CA LEU A 88 -11.81 7.23 5.14
C LEU A 88 -12.52 5.90 5.04
N ARG A 89 -13.56 5.80 4.19
CA ARG A 89 -14.32 4.54 4.01
C ARG A 89 -13.45 3.45 3.39
N THR A 90 -12.70 3.77 2.36
CA THR A 90 -11.85 2.78 1.68
C THR A 90 -10.72 2.33 2.59
N ALA A 91 -10.10 3.24 3.33
CA ALA A 91 -9.07 2.89 4.31
C ALA A 91 -9.63 2.00 5.43
N SER A 92 -10.83 2.29 5.92
CA SER A 92 -11.51 1.46 6.91
C SER A 92 -11.77 0.05 6.37
N SER A 93 -12.23 -0.07 5.14
CA SER A 93 -12.43 -1.37 4.47
C SER A 93 -11.12 -2.14 4.33
N MET A 94 -10.04 -1.46 3.96
CA MET A 94 -8.69 -2.05 3.85
C MET A 94 -8.21 -2.60 5.20
N VAL A 95 -8.36 -1.82 6.26
CA VAL A 95 -7.99 -2.23 7.63
C VAL A 95 -8.83 -3.43 8.09
N ASN A 96 -10.14 -3.40 7.86
CA ASN A 96 -11.02 -4.50 8.23
C ASN A 96 -10.69 -5.78 7.45
N TYR A 97 -10.35 -5.66 6.19
CA TYR A 97 -9.89 -6.79 5.38
C TYR A 97 -8.57 -7.38 5.92
N THR A 98 -7.64 -6.52 6.31
CA THR A 98 -6.39 -6.94 6.95
C THR A 98 -6.66 -7.69 8.27
N LYS A 99 -7.57 -7.18 9.09
CA LYS A 99 -7.99 -7.85 10.34
C LYS A 99 -8.62 -9.22 10.09
N ALA A 100 -9.39 -9.35 9.01
CA ALA A 100 -9.97 -10.64 8.61
C ALA A 100 -8.89 -11.68 8.23
N ASN A 101 -7.70 -11.23 7.84
CA ASN A 101 -6.55 -12.06 7.51
C ASN A 101 -5.55 -12.19 8.66
N LYS A 102 -5.93 -11.83 9.88
CA LYS A 102 -5.06 -11.79 11.06
C LYS A 102 -4.31 -13.10 11.29
N SER A 103 -4.99 -14.23 11.18
CA SER A 103 -4.39 -15.55 11.42
C SER A 103 -3.33 -15.89 10.35
N VAL A 104 -3.61 -15.61 9.10
CA VAL A 104 -2.66 -15.82 8.00
C VAL A 104 -1.42 -14.94 8.20
N LEU A 105 -1.61 -13.68 8.53
CA LEU A 105 -0.52 -12.74 8.77
C LEU A 105 0.30 -13.13 10.00
N ALA A 106 -0.35 -13.56 11.07
CA ALA A 106 0.34 -14.03 12.29
C ALA A 106 1.24 -15.24 12.01
N SER A 107 0.82 -16.14 11.13
CA SER A 107 1.62 -17.32 10.77
C SER A 107 2.94 -16.96 10.10
N MET A 108 3.06 -15.77 9.53
CA MET A 108 4.30 -15.26 8.92
C MET A 108 4.95 -14.15 9.76
N GLY A 109 4.58 -14.04 11.04
CA GLY A 109 5.21 -13.07 11.95
C GLY A 109 4.73 -11.63 11.79
N ILE A 110 3.60 -11.41 11.12
CA ILE A 110 2.99 -10.08 10.97
C ILE A 110 1.83 -9.97 11.95
N SER A 111 1.89 -8.97 12.83
CA SER A 111 0.86 -8.68 13.82
C SER A 111 0.21 -7.32 13.58
N ILE A 112 -1.02 -7.17 14.05
CA ILE A 112 -1.82 -5.96 13.90
C ILE A 112 -1.95 -5.31 15.27
N GLY A 113 -1.50 -4.06 15.40
CA GLY A 113 -1.61 -3.30 16.63
C GLY A 113 -2.98 -2.67 16.84
N ALA A 114 -3.19 -2.12 18.03
CA ALA A 114 -4.42 -1.41 18.38
C ALA A 114 -4.65 -0.15 17.52
N ASP A 115 -3.58 0.41 16.97
CA ASP A 115 -3.59 1.53 16.04
C ASP A 115 -3.83 1.12 14.57
N ASN A 116 -4.15 -0.14 14.31
CA ASN A 116 -4.34 -0.74 13.00
C ASN A 116 -3.06 -0.86 12.17
N LYS A 117 -1.91 -0.55 12.74
CA LYS A 117 -0.62 -0.69 12.07
C LYS A 117 -0.09 -2.10 12.18
N LEU A 118 0.72 -2.47 11.21
CA LEU A 118 1.37 -3.78 11.15
C LEU A 118 2.76 -3.71 11.77
N SER A 119 3.18 -4.81 12.38
CA SER A 119 4.58 -5.07 12.75
C SER A 119 4.99 -6.42 12.22
N ILE A 120 6.26 -6.57 11.88
CA ILE A 120 6.82 -7.82 11.37
C ILE A 120 7.99 -8.25 12.22
N ASP A 121 7.98 -9.51 12.65
CA ASP A 121 9.11 -10.14 13.35
C ASP A 121 9.94 -10.92 12.33
N GLU A 122 11.19 -10.47 12.13
CA GLU A 122 12.09 -11.03 11.11
C GLU A 122 12.33 -12.52 11.31
N LYS A 123 12.62 -12.92 12.53
CA LYS A 123 12.93 -14.33 12.84
C LYS A 123 11.72 -15.23 12.56
N THR A 124 10.55 -14.84 13.02
CA THR A 124 9.31 -15.57 12.77
C THR A 124 8.99 -15.60 11.28
N PHE A 125 9.14 -14.48 10.59
CA PHE A 125 8.93 -14.41 9.14
C PHE A 125 9.82 -15.39 8.39
N LYS A 126 11.13 -15.35 8.63
CA LYS A 126 12.11 -16.21 7.95
C LYS A 126 11.95 -17.69 8.33
N GLY A 127 11.39 -17.98 9.51
CA GLY A 127 11.03 -19.33 9.93
C GLY A 127 9.71 -19.84 9.36
N SER A 128 8.92 -18.98 8.73
CA SER A 128 7.63 -19.36 8.17
C SER A 128 7.75 -19.94 6.76
N SER A 129 6.64 -20.44 6.22
CA SER A 129 6.57 -20.97 4.86
C SER A 129 6.60 -19.84 3.84
N MET A 130 7.64 -19.74 3.03
CA MET A 130 7.70 -18.76 1.93
C MET A 130 6.66 -19.04 0.85
N ALA A 131 6.27 -20.28 0.65
CA ALA A 131 5.17 -20.63 -0.25
C ALA A 131 3.84 -20.04 0.25
N ALA A 132 3.61 -20.06 1.57
CA ALA A 132 2.42 -19.43 2.18
C ALA A 132 2.48 -17.90 2.06
N VAL A 133 3.64 -17.29 2.23
CA VAL A 133 3.85 -15.85 2.02
C VAL A 133 3.54 -15.49 0.57
N LYS A 134 4.05 -16.25 -0.38
CA LYS A 134 3.76 -16.07 -1.81
C LYS A 134 2.25 -16.11 -2.07
N SER A 135 1.57 -17.11 -1.55
CA SER A 135 0.11 -17.25 -1.72
C SER A 135 -0.68 -16.08 -1.13
N ALA A 136 -0.23 -15.53 0.01
CA ALA A 136 -0.89 -14.41 0.65
C ALA A 136 -0.79 -13.10 -0.16
N PHE A 137 0.31 -12.91 -0.88
CA PHE A 137 0.58 -11.63 -1.56
C PHE A 137 0.44 -11.69 -3.08
N THR A 138 0.37 -12.87 -3.68
CA THR A 138 0.41 -13.00 -5.15
C THR A 138 -0.87 -13.59 -5.72
N GLY A 139 -1.19 -13.13 -6.93
CA GLY A 139 -2.31 -13.65 -7.70
C GLY A 139 -3.64 -13.02 -7.37
N ALA A 140 -4.60 -13.22 -8.28
CA ALA A 140 -5.95 -12.72 -8.11
C ALA A 140 -6.61 -13.34 -6.87
N GLY A 141 -7.32 -12.52 -6.10
CA GLY A 141 -8.00 -12.96 -4.88
C GLY A 141 -7.10 -13.07 -3.65
N SER A 142 -5.79 -12.81 -3.77
CA SER A 142 -4.89 -12.80 -2.61
C SER A 142 -5.15 -11.60 -1.71
N TYR A 143 -4.71 -11.72 -0.46
CA TYR A 143 -4.70 -10.61 0.49
C TYR A 143 -3.99 -9.39 -0.10
N GLY A 144 -2.79 -9.58 -0.66
CA GLY A 144 -2.01 -8.49 -1.24
C GLY A 144 -2.75 -7.78 -2.37
N LYS A 145 -3.36 -8.51 -3.28
CA LYS A 145 -4.12 -7.92 -4.39
C LYS A 145 -5.36 -7.17 -3.92
N SER A 146 -6.01 -7.62 -2.86
CA SER A 146 -7.16 -6.92 -2.29
C SER A 146 -6.74 -5.60 -1.62
N VAL A 147 -5.60 -5.59 -0.91
CA VAL A 147 -5.02 -4.36 -0.37
C VAL A 147 -4.62 -3.41 -1.50
N GLN A 148 -4.02 -3.91 -2.57
CA GLN A 148 -3.68 -3.11 -3.74
C GLN A 148 -4.91 -2.45 -4.36
N ALA A 149 -6.03 -3.18 -4.47
CA ALA A 149 -7.29 -2.61 -4.96
C ALA A 149 -7.77 -1.45 -4.09
N SER A 150 -7.73 -1.60 -2.77
CA SER A 150 -8.06 -0.52 -1.83
C SER A 150 -7.10 0.67 -1.97
N ALA A 151 -5.80 0.40 -2.07
CA ALA A 151 -4.80 1.45 -2.26
C ALA A 151 -5.05 2.23 -3.56
N SER A 152 -5.39 1.55 -4.64
CA SER A 152 -5.73 2.20 -5.93
C SER A 152 -6.96 3.10 -5.82
N MET A 153 -7.98 2.68 -5.09
CA MET A 153 -9.17 3.50 -4.83
C MET A 153 -8.83 4.72 -3.97
N ILE A 154 -8.03 4.54 -2.92
CA ILE A 154 -7.55 5.64 -2.07
C ILE A 154 -6.73 6.63 -2.90
N TYR A 155 -5.84 6.12 -3.75
CA TYR A 155 -5.06 6.95 -4.68
C TYR A 155 -5.98 7.84 -5.53
N GLY A 156 -6.98 7.26 -6.16
CA GLY A 156 -7.92 8.00 -7.01
C GLY A 156 -8.67 9.08 -6.25
N SER A 157 -9.15 8.76 -5.06
CA SER A 157 -9.88 9.72 -4.21
C SER A 157 -8.96 10.84 -3.71
N ALA A 158 -7.74 10.51 -3.28
CA ALA A 158 -6.76 11.51 -2.82
C ALA A 158 -6.27 12.39 -3.98
N ALA A 159 -6.04 11.80 -5.16
CA ALA A 159 -5.66 12.56 -6.36
C ALA A 159 -6.75 13.54 -6.79
N ALA A 160 -8.02 13.13 -6.72
CA ALA A 160 -9.15 14.02 -6.98
C ALA A 160 -9.22 15.16 -5.96
N GLN A 161 -8.92 14.87 -4.70
CA GLN A 161 -8.86 15.87 -3.62
C GLN A 161 -7.74 16.89 -3.87
N VAL A 162 -6.55 16.43 -4.26
CA VAL A 162 -5.42 17.29 -4.64
C VAL A 162 -5.79 18.19 -5.82
N ALA A 163 -6.37 17.63 -6.86
CA ALA A 163 -6.80 18.38 -8.04
C ALA A 163 -7.83 19.45 -7.69
N LYS A 164 -8.78 19.15 -6.82
CA LYS A 164 -9.81 20.07 -6.37
C LYS A 164 -9.23 21.21 -5.53
N GLN A 165 -8.28 20.92 -4.65
CA GLN A 165 -7.65 21.91 -3.75
C GLN A 165 -6.71 22.85 -4.49
N SER A 166 -5.99 22.36 -5.49
CA SER A 166 -5.09 23.17 -6.33
C SER A 166 -5.80 23.91 -7.45
N GLY A 167 -7.14 23.80 -7.53
CA GLY A 167 -7.80 23.86 -8.78
C GLY A 167 -8.67 25.05 -9.13
N THR A 168 -8.62 26.18 -8.43
CA THR A 168 -9.33 27.37 -8.93
C THR A 168 -8.82 27.84 -10.28
N GLY A 169 -7.55 27.66 -10.58
CA GLY A 169 -6.96 27.93 -11.89
C GLY A 169 -7.32 26.90 -12.95
N LEU A 170 -7.60 25.67 -12.58
CA LEU A 170 -7.97 24.58 -13.49
C LEU A 170 -9.41 24.69 -13.99
N TYR A 171 -10.28 25.28 -13.20
CA TYR A 171 -11.67 25.50 -13.57
C TYR A 171 -11.86 26.61 -14.60
N SER A 172 -10.90 27.52 -14.70
CA SER A 172 -10.95 28.60 -15.70
C SER A 172 -10.52 28.15 -17.09
N SER A 173 -9.92 26.96 -17.21
CA SER A 173 -9.53 26.36 -18.50
C SER A 173 -10.02 24.90 -18.55
N GLY A 174 -11.26 24.71 -18.96
CA GLY A 174 -11.89 23.38 -18.98
C GLY A 174 -11.15 22.31 -19.78
N ALA A 175 -10.39 22.71 -20.80
CA ALA A 175 -9.56 21.80 -21.60
C ALA A 175 -8.39 21.21 -20.79
N SER A 176 -7.75 22.02 -19.94
CA SER A 176 -6.66 21.58 -19.08
C SER A 176 -7.12 20.60 -18.02
N TYR A 177 -8.30 20.82 -17.50
CA TYR A 177 -8.90 19.96 -16.49
C TYR A 177 -9.18 18.55 -17.02
N SER A 178 -9.77 18.47 -18.21
CA SER A 178 -10.06 17.18 -18.86
C SER A 178 -8.78 16.41 -19.18
N TYR A 179 -7.74 17.09 -19.59
CA TYR A 179 -6.46 16.50 -19.92
C TYR A 179 -5.76 15.91 -18.68
N VAL A 180 -5.74 16.68 -17.59
CA VAL A 180 -5.13 16.23 -16.33
C VAL A 180 -5.85 15.01 -15.77
N ASN A 181 -7.17 15.03 -15.78
CA ASN A 181 -7.96 13.88 -15.33
C ASN A 181 -7.73 12.63 -16.19
N GLY A 182 -7.69 12.80 -17.49
CA GLY A 182 -7.43 11.70 -18.41
C GLY A 182 -6.04 11.10 -18.22
N SER A 183 -5.05 11.95 -18.02
CA SER A 183 -3.66 11.52 -17.80
C SER A 183 -3.50 10.75 -16.50
N ILE A 184 -4.08 11.24 -15.41
CA ILE A 184 -4.03 10.55 -14.10
C ILE A 184 -4.75 9.22 -14.18
N TYR A 185 -5.91 9.18 -14.78
CA TYR A 185 -6.72 7.99 -14.91
C TYR A 185 -6.01 6.90 -15.72
N ASN A 186 -5.40 7.28 -16.85
CA ASN A 186 -4.72 6.32 -17.73
C ASN A 186 -3.41 5.79 -17.15
N SER A 187 -2.78 6.48 -16.20
CA SER A 187 -1.53 6.03 -15.58
C SER A 187 -1.72 4.85 -14.61
N TYR A 188 -2.93 4.63 -14.12
CA TYR A 188 -3.20 3.68 -13.03
C TYR A 188 -4.19 2.56 -13.38
N PHE A 189 -4.76 2.65 -14.55
CA PHE A 189 -5.66 1.64 -15.09
C PHE A 189 -5.24 1.24 -16.48
#